data_77c3aa40c8ae0f5419031ea7d02c9c1f
#
_entry.id   77c3aa40c8ae0f5419031ea7d02c9c1f
#
_cell.length_a   1.000
_cell.length_b   1.000
_cell.length_c   1.000
_cell.angle_alpha   90.00
_cell.angle_beta   90.00
_cell.angle_gamma   90.00
#
_symmetry.space_group_name_H-M   'P 1'
#
loop_
_entity.id
_entity.type
_entity.pdbx_description
1 polymer ?
#
loop_
_entity_poly.entity_id
_entity_poly.type
_entity_poly.pdbx_seq_one_letter_code
_entity_poly.pdbx_strand_id
1 'polypeptide(L)'
;MGSDKRGNSFGSRRSLFGTEGSEVGLLLLGFGLRPLYLNPASLRILVYPETAKAVMERDRLDRKIRSVLLVDPTRPESGFVTEFRSGRRHYACRAFSLNDRRPKSGDAPVVALLFERREPLGFYASRVAFHFRLTQREQETLKSLLSGEILAT
;
A
#
# COMPACT_ATOMS: atom_id res chain seq x y z
N MET A 1 10.33 -41.94 33.20
CA MET A 1 9.26 -41.03 32.81
C MET A 1 9.89 -39.79 32.24
N GLY A 2 10.09 -39.78 30.94
CA GLY A 2 10.67 -38.67 30.23
C GLY A 2 9.60 -38.00 29.36
N SER A 3 9.25 -36.76 29.63
CA SER A 3 8.35 -35.96 28.78
C SER A 3 9.18 -35.15 27.82
N ASP A 4 9.21 -35.60 26.59
CA ASP A 4 9.86 -34.98 25.46
C ASP A 4 8.95 -33.84 24.93
N LYS A 5 9.25 -32.59 25.28
CA LYS A 5 8.63 -31.39 24.70
C LYS A 5 9.40 -31.00 23.48
N ARG A 6 9.04 -31.52 22.31
CA ARG A 6 9.48 -30.98 21.02
C ARG A 6 8.79 -29.63 20.77
N GLY A 7 9.52 -28.57 21.04
CA GLY A 7 9.16 -27.22 20.62
C GLY A 7 9.21 -27.12 19.10
N ASN A 8 8.05 -26.94 18.51
CA ASN A 8 7.90 -26.71 17.07
C ASN A 8 8.24 -25.23 16.80
N SER A 9 9.52 -24.97 16.52
CA SER A 9 10.01 -23.67 16.08
C SER A 9 9.55 -23.48 14.62
N PHE A 10 8.44 -22.78 14.43
CA PHE A 10 8.07 -22.23 13.13
C PHE A 10 9.12 -21.19 12.76
N GLY A 11 10.06 -21.62 11.94
CA GLY A 11 11.08 -20.76 11.38
C GLY A 11 10.43 -19.60 10.63
N SER A 12 10.60 -18.40 11.15
CA SER A 12 10.32 -17.16 10.48
C SER A 12 11.06 -17.16 9.13
N ARG A 13 10.33 -17.34 8.03
CA ARG A 13 10.88 -17.16 6.69
C ARG A 13 11.28 -15.69 6.57
N ARG A 14 12.54 -15.37 6.80
CA ARG A 14 13.11 -14.09 6.43
C ARG A 14 12.91 -13.92 4.94
N SER A 15 12.06 -12.98 4.57
CA SER A 15 11.92 -12.53 3.20
C SER A 15 13.30 -12.12 2.69
N LEU A 16 13.74 -12.69 1.57
CA LEU A 16 15.02 -12.39 0.92
C LEU A 16 15.14 -10.93 0.46
N PHE A 17 14.04 -10.19 0.52
CA PHE A 17 13.99 -8.75 0.33
C PHE A 17 13.67 -8.11 1.68
N GLY A 18 14.69 -7.99 2.53
CA GLY A 18 14.62 -7.30 3.80
C GLY A 18 14.40 -5.81 3.59
N THR A 19 13.16 -5.41 3.35
CA THR A 19 12.71 -4.04 3.52
C THR A 19 12.10 -3.94 4.91
N GLU A 20 12.90 -3.52 5.88
CA GLU A 20 12.35 -2.98 7.12
C GLU A 20 11.30 -1.93 6.75
N GLY A 21 10.02 -2.24 7.01
CA GLY A 21 8.94 -1.27 6.99
C GLY A 21 8.13 -1.11 5.71
N SER A 22 8.18 -2.02 4.74
CA SER A 22 7.18 -2.03 3.66
C SER A 22 5.89 -2.69 4.14
N GLU A 23 5.17 -2.00 5.02
CA GLU A 23 3.84 -2.45 5.41
C GLU A 23 2.86 -2.16 4.29
N VAL A 24 2.29 -3.22 3.71
CA VAL A 24 1.22 -3.13 2.72
C VAL A 24 -0.08 -2.81 3.45
N GLY A 25 -0.74 -1.71 3.06
CA GLY A 25 -2.08 -1.39 3.52
C GLY A 25 -3.12 -2.22 2.77
N LEU A 26 -4.07 -2.81 3.50
CA LEU A 26 -5.23 -3.51 2.93
C LEU A 26 -6.52 -2.89 3.46
N LEU A 27 -7.41 -2.51 2.53
CA LEU A 27 -8.74 -2.00 2.81
C LEU A 27 -9.77 -2.82 2.00
N LEU A 28 -10.77 -3.36 2.68
CA LEU A 28 -11.92 -4.00 2.04
C LEU A 28 -13.13 -3.08 2.15
N LEU A 29 -13.77 -2.84 1.02
CA LEU A 29 -14.97 -2.02 0.91
C LEU A 29 -16.16 -2.89 0.51
N GLY A 30 -17.30 -2.66 1.17
CA GLY A 30 -18.60 -3.19 0.80
C GLY A 30 -19.34 -2.29 -0.19
N PHE A 31 -20.60 -2.63 -0.41
CA PHE A 31 -21.48 -1.84 -1.26
C PHE A 31 -21.58 -0.38 -0.76
N GLY A 32 -21.60 0.57 -1.69
CA GLY A 32 -21.60 2.00 -1.36
C GLY A 32 -20.29 2.53 -0.80
N LEU A 33 -19.19 1.80 -0.98
CA LEU A 33 -17.83 2.14 -0.49
C LEU A 33 -17.72 2.17 1.03
N ARG A 34 -18.55 1.41 1.72
CA ARG A 34 -18.49 1.29 3.18
C ARG A 34 -17.27 0.47 3.58
N PRO A 35 -16.40 0.95 4.47
CA PRO A 35 -15.25 0.17 4.93
C PRO A 35 -15.71 -1.00 5.80
N LEU A 36 -15.30 -2.21 5.41
CA LEU A 36 -15.59 -3.46 6.13
C LEU A 36 -14.38 -3.93 6.94
N TYR A 37 -13.18 -3.72 6.40
CA TYR A 37 -11.95 -4.12 7.04
C TYR A 37 -10.81 -3.19 6.64
N LEU A 38 -9.98 -2.84 7.61
CA LEU A 38 -8.70 -2.15 7.42
C LEU A 38 -7.64 -2.86 8.26
N ASN A 39 -6.50 -3.16 7.65
CA ASN A 39 -5.37 -3.60 8.46
C ASN A 39 -4.70 -2.38 9.14
N PRO A 40 -3.88 -2.58 10.18
CA PRO A 40 -3.24 -1.47 10.90
C PRO A 40 -2.39 -0.57 10.00
N ALA A 41 -1.78 -1.11 8.94
CA ALA A 41 -0.99 -0.33 7.98
C ALA A 41 -1.88 0.63 7.19
N SER A 42 -3.00 0.16 6.61
CA SER A 42 -3.92 1.02 5.87
C SER A 42 -4.51 2.12 6.75
N LEU A 43 -4.84 1.81 8.01
CA LEU A 43 -5.34 2.81 8.94
C LEU A 43 -4.28 3.92 9.16
N ARG A 44 -3.02 3.57 9.47
CA ARG A 44 -1.95 4.55 9.66
C ARG A 44 -1.71 5.39 8.40
N ILE A 45 -1.74 4.77 7.21
CA ILE A 45 -1.53 5.46 5.95
C ILE A 45 -2.65 6.48 5.69
N LEU A 46 -3.90 6.08 5.87
CA LEU A 46 -5.05 6.93 5.54
C LEU A 46 -5.26 8.07 6.54
N VAL A 47 -4.99 7.85 7.83
CA VAL A 47 -5.29 8.86 8.85
C VAL A 47 -4.16 9.86 9.09
N TYR A 48 -2.95 9.59 8.59
CA TYR A 48 -1.82 10.51 8.79
C TYR A 48 -2.15 11.93 8.32
N PRO A 49 -1.78 12.98 9.06
CA PRO A 49 -0.99 13.01 10.31
C PRO A 49 -1.83 12.82 11.60
N GLU A 50 -3.10 12.55 11.48
CA GLU A 50 -3.99 12.36 12.63
C GLU A 50 -3.70 11.03 13.34
N THR A 51 -4.12 10.91 14.58
CA THR A 51 -4.02 9.62 15.30
C THR A 51 -5.22 8.73 14.94
N ALA A 52 -5.01 7.41 14.94
CA ALA A 52 -6.08 6.46 14.69
C ALA A 52 -7.30 6.66 15.62
N LYS A 53 -7.07 7.04 16.88
CA LYS A 53 -8.13 7.33 17.84
C LYS A 53 -9.04 8.51 17.44
N ALA A 54 -8.47 9.54 16.81
CA ALA A 54 -9.21 10.72 16.39
C ALA A 54 -10.11 10.49 15.17
N VAL A 55 -9.85 9.43 14.39
CA VAL A 55 -10.53 9.14 13.12
C VAL A 55 -11.43 7.90 13.20
N MET A 56 -11.46 7.19 14.31
CA MET A 56 -12.29 5.98 14.48
C MET A 56 -13.81 6.27 14.52
N GLU A 57 -14.25 7.54 14.51
CA GLU A 57 -15.63 7.86 14.17
C GLU A 57 -15.90 7.45 12.71
N ARG A 58 -16.85 6.52 12.54
CA ARG A 58 -17.16 5.89 11.25
C ARG A 58 -17.33 6.91 10.11
N ASP A 59 -18.08 7.97 10.34
CA ASP A 59 -18.34 9.00 9.33
C ASP A 59 -17.10 9.79 8.92
N ARG A 60 -16.14 9.91 9.82
CA ARG A 60 -14.88 10.61 9.55
C ARG A 60 -13.96 9.78 8.70
N LEU A 61 -13.91 8.48 8.96
CA LEU A 61 -13.15 7.52 8.17
C LEU A 61 -13.72 7.41 6.76
N ASP A 62 -15.03 7.31 6.60
CA ASP A 62 -15.70 7.26 5.29
C ASP A 62 -15.37 8.49 4.46
N ARG A 63 -15.47 9.69 5.04
CA ARG A 63 -15.10 10.94 4.35
C ARG A 63 -13.63 10.95 3.95
N LYS A 64 -12.74 10.48 4.80
CA LYS A 64 -11.29 10.40 4.51
C LYS A 64 -11.01 9.43 3.37
N ILE A 65 -11.62 8.25 3.38
CA ILE A 65 -11.49 7.25 2.31
C ILE A 65 -11.93 7.87 0.97
N ARG A 66 -13.10 8.48 0.92
CA ARG A 66 -13.62 9.11 -0.30
C ARG A 66 -12.72 10.23 -0.80
N SER A 67 -12.26 11.12 0.08
CA SER A 67 -11.45 12.28 -0.31
C SER A 67 -10.04 11.90 -0.79
N VAL A 68 -9.48 10.77 -0.33
CA VAL A 68 -8.11 10.37 -0.66
C VAL A 68 -8.07 9.36 -1.80
N LEU A 69 -9.03 8.45 -1.86
CA LEU A 69 -8.95 7.27 -2.73
C LEU A 69 -9.84 7.33 -3.97
N LEU A 70 -10.88 8.19 -4.01
CA LEU A 70 -11.69 8.35 -5.21
C LEU A 70 -11.08 9.38 -6.16
N VAL A 71 -11.20 9.12 -7.47
CA VAL A 71 -10.81 10.07 -8.52
C VAL A 71 -11.65 11.34 -8.40
N ASP A 72 -12.96 11.20 -8.16
CA ASP A 72 -13.86 12.30 -7.84
C ASP A 72 -14.62 11.96 -6.55
N PRO A 73 -14.34 12.65 -5.42
CA PRO A 73 -14.99 12.40 -4.14
C PRO A 73 -16.50 12.58 -4.15
N THR A 74 -17.05 13.34 -5.12
CA THR A 74 -18.48 13.59 -5.27
C THR A 74 -19.19 12.49 -6.04
N ARG A 75 -18.43 11.64 -6.76
CA ARG A 75 -18.92 10.56 -7.61
C ARG A 75 -18.30 9.23 -7.20
N PRO A 76 -18.98 8.42 -6.38
CA PRO A 76 -18.47 7.09 -5.98
C PRO A 76 -18.16 6.15 -7.16
N GLU A 77 -18.82 6.34 -8.30
CA GLU A 77 -18.60 5.60 -9.53
C GLU A 77 -17.38 6.04 -10.34
N SER A 78 -16.71 7.12 -9.95
CA SER A 78 -15.54 7.66 -10.68
C SER A 78 -14.33 6.72 -10.68
N GLY A 79 -14.34 5.73 -9.79
CA GLY A 79 -13.23 4.80 -9.60
C GLY A 79 -12.20 5.30 -8.58
N PHE A 80 -11.18 4.48 -8.39
CA PHE A 80 -10.13 4.73 -7.40
C PHE A 80 -8.90 5.35 -8.05
N VAL A 81 -8.21 6.21 -7.30
CA VAL A 81 -6.92 6.74 -7.71
C VAL A 81 -5.88 5.61 -7.78
N THR A 82 -4.92 5.71 -8.70
CA THR A 82 -3.81 4.75 -8.80
C THR A 82 -2.65 5.10 -7.87
N GLU A 83 -2.59 6.35 -7.43
CA GLU A 83 -1.58 6.87 -6.52
C GLU A 83 -2.17 7.96 -5.64
N PHE A 84 -1.66 8.07 -4.42
CA PHE A 84 -2.02 9.15 -3.50
C PHE A 84 -0.87 9.49 -2.55
N ARG A 85 -0.99 10.63 -1.89
CA ARG A 85 -0.02 11.07 -0.88
C ARG A 85 -0.60 10.97 0.51
N SER A 86 0.24 10.53 1.44
CA SER A 86 -0.03 10.59 2.86
C SER A 86 1.17 11.24 3.56
N GLY A 87 1.00 12.51 3.95
CA GLY A 87 2.10 13.34 4.39
C GLY A 87 3.14 13.55 3.27
N ARG A 88 4.39 13.22 3.55
CA ARG A 88 5.49 13.30 2.57
C ARG A 88 5.69 12.01 1.77
N ARG A 89 4.89 10.97 2.04
CA ARG A 89 5.04 9.65 1.42
C ARG A 89 4.07 9.47 0.28
N HIS A 90 4.52 8.82 -0.78
CA HIS A 90 3.71 8.43 -1.93
C HIS A 90 3.35 6.96 -1.83
N TYR A 91 2.12 6.64 -2.20
CA TYR A 91 1.60 5.28 -2.19
C TYR A 91 0.96 4.96 -3.54
N ALA A 92 1.27 3.77 -4.06
CA ALA A 92 0.47 3.18 -5.12
C ALA A 92 -0.81 2.60 -4.52
N CYS A 93 -1.93 2.78 -5.20
CA CYS A 93 -3.22 2.20 -4.85
C CYS A 93 -3.65 1.26 -5.97
N ARG A 94 -3.86 -0.02 -5.63
CA ARG A 94 -4.38 -1.02 -6.57
C ARG A 94 -5.76 -1.45 -6.11
N ALA A 95 -6.74 -1.34 -7.00
CA ALA A 95 -8.12 -1.74 -6.75
C ALA A 95 -8.43 -3.07 -7.44
N PHE A 96 -9.05 -3.98 -6.70
CA PHE A 96 -9.47 -5.29 -7.18
C PHE A 96 -10.97 -5.47 -6.93
N SER A 97 -11.72 -5.76 -7.97
CA SER A 97 -13.11 -6.18 -7.81
C SER A 97 -13.15 -7.60 -7.26
N LEU A 98 -13.88 -7.81 -6.17
CA LEU A 98 -14.01 -9.11 -5.51
C LEU A 98 -15.28 -9.85 -5.93
N ASN A 99 -16.29 -9.13 -6.40
CA ASN A 99 -17.57 -9.70 -6.78
C ASN A 99 -18.16 -8.97 -8.00
N ASP A 100 -18.36 -9.69 -9.09
CA ASP A 100 -19.05 -9.18 -10.29
C ASP A 100 -20.58 -9.15 -10.12
N ARG A 101 -21.11 -9.85 -9.14
CA ARG A 101 -22.55 -9.87 -8.84
C ARG A 101 -22.82 -9.02 -7.62
N ARG A 102 -23.87 -8.20 -7.66
CA ARG A 102 -24.32 -7.44 -6.49
C ARG A 102 -24.52 -8.41 -5.32
N PRO A 103 -23.79 -8.27 -4.23
CA PRO A 103 -23.96 -9.17 -3.09
C PRO A 103 -25.36 -9.01 -2.54
N LYS A 104 -26.00 -10.12 -2.23
CA LYS A 104 -27.35 -10.16 -1.60
C LYS A 104 -27.33 -9.60 -0.16
N SER A 105 -26.16 -9.48 0.44
CA SER A 105 -25.92 -8.91 1.76
C SER A 105 -25.01 -7.70 1.65
N GLY A 106 -25.39 -6.61 2.31
CA GLY A 106 -24.61 -5.35 2.35
C GLY A 106 -23.25 -5.49 3.06
N ASP A 107 -22.99 -6.59 3.71
CA ASP A 107 -21.78 -6.84 4.50
C ASP A 107 -20.69 -7.63 3.72
N ALA A 108 -20.97 -8.01 2.48
CA ALA A 108 -19.97 -8.69 1.64
C ALA A 108 -19.00 -7.66 1.01
N PRO A 109 -17.68 -7.95 1.01
CA PRO A 109 -16.72 -7.08 0.36
C PRO A 109 -16.89 -7.15 -1.16
N VAL A 110 -16.87 -6.00 -1.81
CA VAL A 110 -16.98 -5.85 -3.27
C VAL A 110 -15.69 -5.36 -3.90
N VAL A 111 -14.86 -4.64 -3.14
CA VAL A 111 -13.57 -4.11 -3.61
C VAL A 111 -12.50 -4.34 -2.53
N ALA A 112 -11.33 -4.76 -2.97
CA ALA A 112 -10.11 -4.73 -2.17
C ALA A 112 -9.18 -3.64 -2.71
N LEU A 113 -8.63 -2.84 -1.81
CA LEU A 113 -7.61 -1.84 -2.12
C LEU A 113 -6.31 -2.22 -1.42
N LEU A 114 -5.22 -2.23 -2.17
CA LEU A 114 -3.87 -2.42 -1.66
C LEU A 114 -3.10 -1.12 -1.77
N PHE A 115 -2.42 -0.72 -0.69
CA PHE A 115 -1.56 0.45 -0.64
C PHE A 115 -0.12 0.01 -0.47
N GLU A 116 0.72 0.34 -1.42
CA GLU A 116 2.16 0.05 -1.41
C GLU A 116 2.92 1.36 -1.41
N ARG A 117 3.87 1.50 -0.48
CA ARG A 117 4.72 2.69 -0.46
C ARG A 117 5.57 2.74 -1.71
N ARG A 118 5.51 3.87 -2.44
CA ARG A 118 6.45 4.17 -3.50
C ARG A 118 7.70 4.80 -2.92
N GLU A 119 8.81 4.13 -3.08
CA GLU A 119 10.11 4.72 -2.78
C GLU A 119 10.50 5.68 -3.92
N PRO A 120 11.12 6.83 -3.61
CA PRO A 120 11.67 7.69 -4.65
C PRO A 120 12.65 6.89 -5.53
N LEU A 121 12.57 7.08 -6.86
CA LEU A 121 13.43 6.38 -7.83
C LEU A 121 14.92 6.48 -7.47
N GLY A 122 15.35 7.64 -6.97
CA GLY A 122 16.73 7.83 -6.50
C GLY A 122 17.15 6.92 -5.35
N PHE A 123 16.24 6.60 -4.44
CA PHE A 123 16.52 5.68 -3.34
C PHE A 123 16.63 4.24 -3.83
N TYR A 124 15.74 3.84 -4.74
CA TYR A 124 15.80 2.53 -5.39
C TYR A 124 17.11 2.36 -6.19
N ALA A 125 17.47 3.35 -7.00
CA ALA A 125 18.71 3.35 -7.76
C ALA A 125 19.95 3.23 -6.84
N SER A 126 19.96 3.95 -5.71
CA SER A 126 21.07 3.88 -4.74
C SER A 126 21.19 2.51 -4.09
N ARG A 127 20.07 1.85 -3.76
CA ARG A 127 20.08 0.49 -3.19
C ARG A 127 20.60 -0.54 -4.19
N VAL A 128 20.15 -0.47 -5.44
CA VAL A 128 20.61 -1.33 -6.52
C VAL A 128 22.10 -1.09 -6.75
N ALA A 129 22.53 0.17 -6.84
CA ALA A 129 23.92 0.54 -7.01
C ALA A 129 24.84 -0.03 -5.91
N PHE A 130 24.41 0.06 -4.65
CA PHE A 130 25.14 -0.49 -3.51
C PHE A 130 25.21 -2.02 -3.58
N HIS A 131 24.08 -2.68 -3.85
CA HIS A 131 24.02 -4.15 -3.90
C HIS A 131 24.88 -4.75 -5.00
N PHE A 132 24.89 -4.13 -6.18
CA PHE A 132 25.66 -4.58 -7.34
C PHE A 132 27.04 -3.91 -7.45
N ARG A 133 27.42 -3.08 -6.49
CA ARG A 133 28.70 -2.34 -6.48
C ARG A 133 28.95 -1.54 -7.76
N LEU A 134 27.89 -0.87 -8.24
CA LEU A 134 27.97 -0.08 -9.46
C LEU A 134 28.93 1.10 -9.31
N THR A 135 29.71 1.36 -10.34
CA THR A 135 30.52 2.58 -10.46
C THR A 135 29.64 3.81 -10.57
N GLN A 136 30.20 5.00 -10.35
CA GLN A 136 29.44 6.25 -10.45
C GLN A 136 28.76 6.43 -11.80
N ARG A 137 29.43 6.10 -12.91
CA ARG A 137 28.85 6.17 -14.25
C ARG A 137 27.69 5.22 -14.46
N GLU A 138 27.79 4.00 -13.96
CA GLU A 138 26.71 3.01 -14.02
C GLU A 138 25.51 3.42 -13.17
N GLN A 139 25.74 4.08 -12.01
CA GLN A 139 24.67 4.65 -11.18
C GLN A 139 23.93 5.79 -11.90
N GLU A 140 24.66 6.68 -12.58
CA GLU A 140 24.07 7.78 -13.36
C GLU A 140 23.25 7.21 -14.53
N THR A 141 23.78 6.22 -15.22
CA THR A 141 23.05 5.51 -16.30
C THR A 141 21.78 4.84 -15.77
N LEU A 142 21.87 4.16 -14.63
CA LEU A 142 20.70 3.53 -13.99
C LEU A 142 19.63 4.56 -13.61
N LYS A 143 20.02 5.70 -13.05
CA LYS A 143 19.10 6.79 -12.71
C LYS A 143 18.40 7.34 -13.95
N SER A 144 19.14 7.58 -15.03
CA SER A 144 18.57 8.06 -16.31
C SER A 144 17.61 7.07 -16.91
N LEU A 145 17.92 5.76 -16.88
CA LEU A 145 17.02 4.71 -17.36
C LEU A 145 15.72 4.63 -16.52
N LEU A 146 15.83 4.77 -15.20
CA LEU A 146 14.67 4.71 -14.30
C LEU A 146 13.81 5.97 -14.38
N SER A 147 14.39 7.13 -14.67
CA SER A 147 13.63 8.39 -14.84
C SER A 147 12.96 8.49 -16.22
N GLY A 148 13.24 7.58 -17.13
CA GLY A 148 12.73 7.62 -18.51
C GLY A 148 13.39 8.71 -19.36
N GLU A 149 14.45 9.33 -18.86
CA GLU A 149 15.31 10.22 -19.67
C GLU A 149 16.12 9.33 -20.62
N ILE A 150 15.53 9.03 -21.78
CA ILE A 150 16.28 8.48 -22.90
C ILE A 150 17.29 9.56 -23.29
N LEU A 151 18.56 9.27 -23.11
CA LEU A 151 19.62 10.09 -23.69
C LEU A 151 19.33 10.21 -25.19
N ALA A 152 18.74 11.33 -25.58
CA ALA A 152 18.66 11.70 -26.98
C ALA A 152 20.10 11.91 -27.45
N THR A 153 20.58 10.96 -28.25
CA THR A 153 21.85 11.05 -28.97
C THR A 153 21.70 12.02 -30.12
#